data_937d2ef4ff1c813e964c84dd025f9c27
#
_entry.id   937d2ef4ff1c813e964c84dd025f9c27
#
_cell.length_a   1.000
_cell.length_b   1.000
_cell.length_c   1.000
_cell.angle_alpha   90.00
_cell.angle_beta   90.00
_cell.angle_gamma   90.00
#
_symmetry.space_group_name_H-M   'P 1'
#
loop_
_entity.id
_entity.type
_entity.pdbx_description
1 polymer ?
#
loop_
_entity_poly.entity_id
_entity_poly.type
_entity_poly.pdbx_seq_one_letter_code
_entity_poly.pdbx_strand_id
1 'polypeptide(L)'
;MLRITLAESENEVKWILDGQLAGPFVAELKSSWMAASGVHKSVIDLTNVTFIDESGARVLCAMGNAGVKFISRGVDTNQLLDDLK
;
A
#
# COMPACT_ATOMS: atom_id res chain seq x y z
N MET A 1 12.73 -1.17 -7.81
CA MET A 1 11.64 -1.34 -8.77
C MET A 1 10.40 -1.89 -8.04
N LEU A 2 9.22 -1.41 -8.37
CA LEU A 2 8.00 -1.84 -7.72
C LEU A 2 7.02 -2.40 -8.76
N ARG A 3 6.44 -3.53 -8.45
CA ARG A 3 5.38 -4.10 -9.25
C ARG A 3 4.06 -3.99 -8.48
N ILE A 4 3.06 -3.42 -9.11
CA ILE A 4 1.73 -3.27 -8.53
C ILE A 4 0.76 -4.15 -9.30
N THR A 5 0.11 -5.07 -8.62
CA THR A 5 -0.91 -5.93 -9.21
C THR A 5 -2.24 -5.61 -8.55
N LEU A 6 -3.25 -5.38 -9.35
CA LEU A 6 -4.61 -5.13 -8.86
C LEU A 6 -5.45 -6.38 -8.97
N ALA A 7 -6.11 -6.74 -7.88
CA ALA A 7 -7.07 -7.82 -7.84
C ALA A 7 -8.40 -7.23 -7.37
N GLU A 8 -9.38 -7.22 -8.25
CA GLU A 8 -10.70 -6.66 -7.94
C GLU A 8 -11.73 -7.75 -7.74
N SER A 9 -12.57 -7.57 -6.73
CA SER A 9 -13.75 -8.39 -6.50
C SER A 9 -14.96 -7.45 -6.41
N GLU A 10 -16.15 -8.00 -6.19
CA GLU A 10 -17.37 -7.20 -6.15
C GLU A 10 -17.33 -6.10 -5.10
N ASN A 11 -16.70 -6.36 -3.95
CA ASN A 11 -16.71 -5.45 -2.81
C ASN A 11 -15.32 -5.00 -2.38
N GLU A 12 -14.27 -5.42 -3.07
CA GLU A 12 -12.91 -5.18 -2.60
C GLU A 12 -11.94 -4.99 -3.74
N VAL A 13 -11.02 -4.06 -3.56
CA VAL A 13 -9.88 -3.87 -4.44
C VAL A 13 -8.62 -4.16 -3.64
N LYS A 14 -7.78 -5.05 -4.14
CA LYS A 14 -6.55 -5.42 -3.47
C LYS A 14 -5.35 -5.03 -4.32
N TRP A 15 -4.44 -4.29 -3.73
CA TRP A 15 -3.17 -3.95 -4.35
C TRP A 15 -2.10 -4.88 -3.80
N ILE A 16 -1.51 -5.66 -4.69
CA ILE A 16 -0.41 -6.55 -4.32
C ILE A 16 0.87 -5.89 -4.76
N LEU A 17 1.70 -5.49 -3.82
CA LEU A 17 2.94 -4.80 -4.08
C LEU A 17 4.12 -5.77 -3.98
N ASP A 18 5.05 -5.65 -4.92
CA ASP A 18 6.21 -6.53 -4.98
C ASP A 18 7.43 -5.68 -5.33
N GLY A 19 8.40 -5.65 -4.42
CA GLY A 19 9.63 -4.90 -4.60
C GLY A 19 9.80 -3.75 -3.63
N GLN A 20 10.22 -2.59 -4.14
CA GLN A 20 10.57 -1.43 -3.33
C GLN A 20 9.55 -0.31 -3.51
N LEU A 21 8.88 0.06 -2.43
CA LEU A 21 7.94 1.19 -2.43
C LEU A 21 8.74 2.46 -2.12
N ALA A 22 9.34 3.02 -3.15
CA ALA A 22 10.25 4.16 -3.01
C ALA A 22 10.26 5.01 -4.28
N GLY A 23 10.61 6.29 -4.14
CA GLY A 23 10.79 7.19 -5.26
C GLY A 23 9.55 7.37 -6.10
N PRO A 24 9.67 7.34 -7.45
CA PRO A 24 8.53 7.58 -8.33
C PRO A 24 7.43 6.52 -8.23
N PHE A 25 7.75 5.34 -7.70
CA PHE A 25 6.76 4.28 -7.55
C PHE A 25 5.73 4.60 -6.47
N VAL A 26 6.09 5.45 -5.51
CA VAL A 26 5.16 5.92 -4.49
C VAL A 26 4.04 6.73 -5.13
N ALA A 27 4.38 7.58 -6.10
CA ALA A 27 3.39 8.38 -6.82
C ALA A 27 2.47 7.49 -7.65
N GLU A 28 2.99 6.41 -8.22
CA GLU A 28 2.17 5.45 -8.96
C GLU A 28 1.13 4.79 -8.06
N LEU A 29 1.54 4.35 -6.88
CA LEU A 29 0.62 3.75 -5.93
C LEU A 29 -0.45 4.75 -5.52
N LYS A 30 -0.06 5.97 -5.20
CA LYS A 30 -0.99 7.01 -4.80
C LYS A 30 -1.99 7.30 -5.90
N SER A 31 -1.55 7.41 -7.14
CA SER A 31 -2.42 7.66 -8.29
C SER A 31 -3.40 6.53 -8.50
N SER A 32 -2.93 5.29 -8.40
CA SER A 32 -3.78 4.11 -8.54
C SER A 32 -4.85 4.07 -7.45
N TRP A 33 -4.46 4.38 -6.22
CA TRP A 33 -5.38 4.41 -5.09
C TRP A 33 -6.43 5.50 -5.27
N MET A 34 -6.02 6.70 -5.66
CA MET A 34 -6.94 7.81 -5.84
C MET A 34 -7.93 7.55 -6.98
N ALA A 35 -7.48 6.88 -8.04
CA ALA A 35 -8.35 6.53 -9.15
C ALA A 35 -9.40 5.48 -8.76
N ALA A 36 -9.06 4.61 -7.81
CA ALA A 36 -9.95 3.54 -7.36
C ALA A 36 -10.76 3.93 -6.12
N SER A 37 -10.57 5.14 -5.63
CA SER A 37 -11.24 5.59 -4.40
C SER A 37 -12.75 5.68 -4.59
N GLY A 38 -13.48 5.42 -3.52
CA GLY A 38 -14.92 5.68 -3.47
C GLY A 38 -15.71 4.55 -2.85
N VAL A 39 -16.00 3.50 -3.56
CA VAL A 39 -17.09 2.59 -3.19
C VAL A 39 -16.64 1.28 -2.57
N HIS A 40 -15.40 0.88 -2.79
CA HIS A 40 -14.94 -0.45 -2.43
C HIS A 40 -13.98 -0.44 -1.25
N LYS A 41 -13.97 -1.54 -0.50
CA LYS A 41 -12.95 -1.74 0.51
C LYS A 41 -11.61 -1.89 -0.19
N SER A 42 -10.60 -1.27 0.38
CA SER A 42 -9.25 -1.31 -0.18
C SER A 42 -8.33 -2.09 0.75
N VAL A 43 -7.54 -2.97 0.16
CA VAL A 43 -6.55 -3.78 0.89
C VAL A 43 -5.23 -3.67 0.16
N ILE A 44 -4.15 -3.50 0.91
CA ILE A 44 -2.81 -3.49 0.35
C ILE A 44 -2.02 -4.65 0.95
N ASP A 45 -1.50 -5.49 0.08
CA ASP A 45 -0.66 -6.62 0.46
C ASP A 45 0.81 -6.20 0.35
N LEU A 46 1.47 -6.10 1.48
CA LEU A 46 2.86 -5.70 1.59
C LEU A 46 3.80 -6.88 1.81
N THR A 47 3.30 -8.10 1.68
CA THR A 47 4.07 -9.31 1.99
C THR A 47 5.38 -9.38 1.20
N ASN A 48 5.37 -8.95 -0.04
CA ASN A 48 6.54 -9.02 -0.93
C ASN A 48 7.28 -7.69 -1.07
N VAL A 49 6.95 -6.71 -0.25
CA VAL A 49 7.65 -5.44 -0.24
C VAL A 49 8.95 -5.58 0.55
N THR A 50 10.06 -5.22 -0.09
CA THR A 50 11.38 -5.38 0.52
C THR A 50 11.93 -4.09 1.12
N PHE A 51 11.36 -2.95 0.73
CA PHE A 51 11.80 -1.65 1.23
C PHE A 51 10.67 -0.63 1.07
N ILE A 52 10.55 0.26 2.06
CA ILE A 52 9.61 1.39 2.03
C ILE A 52 10.40 2.62 2.45
N ASP A 53 10.43 3.65 1.58
CA ASP A 53 11.08 4.91 1.95
C ASP A 53 10.10 5.80 2.73
N GLU A 54 10.58 6.97 3.13
CA GLU A 54 9.77 7.91 3.90
C GLU A 54 8.49 8.31 3.16
N SER A 55 8.61 8.58 1.86
CA SER A 55 7.46 8.96 1.02
C SER A 55 6.45 7.83 0.95
N GLY A 56 6.92 6.59 0.77
CA GLY A 56 6.07 5.41 0.74
C GLY A 56 5.34 5.22 2.05
N ALA A 57 6.06 5.38 3.15
CA ALA A 57 5.47 5.25 4.48
C ALA A 57 4.37 6.28 4.71
N ARG A 58 4.58 7.51 4.26
CA ARG A 58 3.57 8.57 4.39
C ARG A 58 2.30 8.25 3.60
N VAL A 59 2.45 7.74 2.38
CA VAL A 59 1.29 7.35 1.57
C VAL A 59 0.54 6.21 2.24
N LEU A 60 1.25 5.21 2.73
CA LEU A 60 0.60 4.10 3.43
C LEU A 60 -0.12 4.57 4.68
N CYS A 61 0.47 5.49 5.43
CA CYS A 61 -0.17 6.06 6.60
C CYS A 61 -1.46 6.79 6.23
N ALA A 62 -1.43 7.58 5.15
CA ALA A 62 -2.63 8.27 4.67
C ALA A 62 -3.71 7.28 4.24
N MET A 63 -3.33 6.21 3.57
CA MET A 63 -4.26 5.17 3.16
C MET A 63 -4.88 4.47 4.37
N GLY A 64 -4.08 4.18 5.39
CA GLY A 64 -4.57 3.59 6.63
C GLY A 64 -5.58 4.48 7.32
N ASN A 65 -5.32 5.79 7.36
CA ASN A 65 -6.24 6.76 7.93
C ASN A 65 -7.55 6.85 7.15
N ALA A 66 -7.50 6.52 5.87
CA ALA A 66 -8.69 6.50 5.01
C ALA A 66 -9.46 5.18 5.09
N GLY A 67 -9.00 4.24 5.91
CA GLY A 67 -9.68 2.97 6.11
C GLY A 67 -9.13 1.79 5.30
N VAL A 68 -8.02 1.98 4.62
CA VAL A 68 -7.37 0.91 3.88
C VAL A 68 -6.78 -0.10 4.84
N LYS A 69 -6.98 -1.39 4.57
CA LYS A 69 -6.40 -2.46 5.37
C LYS A 69 -5.06 -2.90 4.77
N PHE A 70 -4.17 -3.31 5.64
CA PHE A 70 -2.85 -3.77 5.24
C PHE A 70 -2.66 -5.23 5.58
N ILE A 71 -2.03 -5.97 4.67
CA ILE A 71 -1.60 -7.35 4.88
C ILE A 71 -0.08 -7.32 4.84
N SER A 72 0.55 -7.77 5.91
CA SER A 72 2.01 -7.85 5.96
C SER A 72 2.42 -9.03 6.82
N ARG A 73 3.40 -9.76 6.33
CA ARG A 73 3.99 -10.88 7.09
C ARG A 73 5.40 -10.54 7.55
N GLY A 74 5.92 -9.40 7.11
CA GLY A 74 7.24 -8.93 7.50
C GLY A 74 7.15 -8.12 8.78
N VAL A 75 7.93 -8.48 9.77
CA VAL A 75 7.96 -7.78 11.06
C VAL A 75 8.41 -6.33 10.87
N ASP A 76 9.41 -6.12 10.04
CA ASP A 76 9.97 -4.79 9.82
C ASP A 76 8.95 -3.83 9.20
N THR A 77 8.16 -4.33 8.26
CA THR A 77 7.12 -3.51 7.63
C THR A 77 6.05 -3.12 8.64
N ASN A 78 5.60 -4.06 9.45
CA ASN A 78 4.62 -3.79 10.50
C ASN A 78 5.14 -2.78 11.52
N GLN A 79 6.39 -2.91 11.90
CA GLN A 79 7.01 -2.01 12.85
C GLN A 79 7.10 -0.60 12.29
N LEU A 80 7.48 -0.47 11.02
CA LEU A 80 7.56 0.82 10.36
C LEU A 80 6.19 1.51 10.32
N LEU A 81 5.15 0.77 10.00
CA LEU A 81 3.79 1.33 9.96
C LEU A 81 3.32 1.76 11.35
N ASP A 82 3.65 0.99 12.38
CA ASP A 82 3.30 1.35 13.74
C ASP A 82 4.02 2.61 14.21
N ASP A 83 5.28 2.76 13.84
CA ASP A 83 6.05 3.94 14.22
C ASP A 83 5.52 5.22 13.58
N LEU A 84 4.79 5.10 12.49
CA LEU A 84 4.26 6.26 11.76
C LEU A 84 2.84 6.64 12.17
N LYS A 85 2.24 5.86 13.00
CA LYS A 85 0.88 6.16 13.50
C LYS A 85 0.93 7.20 14.64
#